data_63b1612265f2cbbd0bad0615a8d9d68b
#
_entry.id   63b1612265f2cbbd0bad0615a8d9d68b
#
_cell.length_a   1.000
_cell.length_b   1.000
_cell.length_c   1.000
_cell.angle_alpha   90.00
_cell.angle_beta   90.00
_cell.angle_gamma   90.00
#
_symmetry.space_group_name_H-M   'P 1'
#
loop_
_entity.id
_entity.type
_entity.pdbx_description
1 polymer ?
#
loop_
_entity_poly.entity_id
_entity_poly.type
_entity_poly.pdbx_seq_one_letter_code
_entity_poly.pdbx_strand_id
1 'polypeptide(L)'
;MSITDRELLELAAKAAGIVLGEHARFIGDLPQLWFYNDSRKHPMCRKPSRPGNVPWAPLADDGDALRLAVKLRMDIDCYYGEVASGEEGERNQTLIVDNDGDPYAATRRAIVRAAAEIGRAMP
;
A
#
# COMPACT_ATOMS: atom_id res chain seq x y z
N MET A 1 -0.02 -9.62 18.72
CA MET A 1 1.19 -8.83 18.39
C MET A 1 0.89 -7.86 17.27
N SER A 2 1.30 -6.63 17.44
CA SER A 2 1.11 -5.63 16.39
C SER A 2 2.18 -5.83 15.30
N ILE A 3 1.75 -5.75 14.06
CA ILE A 3 2.61 -5.81 12.91
C ILE A 3 3.27 -4.44 12.71
N THR A 4 4.54 -4.41 12.32
CA THR A 4 5.25 -3.15 12.05
C THR A 4 4.81 -2.57 10.71
N ASP A 5 5.03 -1.26 10.52
CA ASP A 5 4.75 -0.60 9.25
C ASP A 5 5.54 -1.22 8.10
N ARG A 6 6.79 -1.61 8.35
CA ARG A 6 7.61 -2.28 7.35
C ARG A 6 7.02 -3.63 6.94
N GLU A 7 6.57 -4.43 7.90
CA GLU A 7 5.92 -5.71 7.63
C GLU A 7 4.62 -5.53 6.84
N LEU A 8 3.83 -4.52 7.19
CA LEU A 8 2.62 -4.16 6.43
C LEU A 8 2.96 -3.85 4.97
N LEU A 9 4.00 -3.05 4.75
CA LEU A 9 4.44 -2.68 3.41
C LEU A 9 4.97 -3.88 2.63
N GLU A 10 5.71 -4.77 3.27
CA GLU A 10 6.21 -5.99 2.64
C GLU A 10 5.06 -6.90 2.19
N LEU A 11 4.04 -7.07 3.03
CA LEU A 11 2.86 -7.85 2.69
C LEU A 11 2.04 -7.18 1.57
N ALA A 12 1.88 -5.87 1.64
CA ALA A 12 1.19 -5.11 0.60
C ALA A 12 1.92 -5.20 -0.75
N ALA A 13 3.24 -5.14 -0.73
CA ALA A 13 4.06 -5.31 -1.93
C ALA A 13 3.88 -6.71 -2.53
N LYS A 14 3.83 -7.73 -1.69
CA LYS A 14 3.55 -9.10 -2.12
C LYS A 14 2.20 -9.19 -2.84
N ALA A 15 1.17 -8.59 -2.27
CA ALA A 15 -0.16 -8.56 -2.88
C ALA A 15 -0.16 -7.89 -4.26
N ALA A 16 0.61 -6.82 -4.40
CA ALA A 16 0.69 -6.04 -5.64
C ALA A 16 1.70 -6.60 -6.67
N GLY A 17 2.42 -7.64 -6.32
CA GLY A 17 3.45 -8.22 -7.21
C GLY A 17 4.71 -7.36 -7.31
N ILE A 18 4.99 -6.55 -6.30
CA ILE A 18 6.16 -5.66 -6.26
C ILE A 18 7.31 -6.40 -5.58
N VAL A 19 8.48 -6.42 -6.24
CA VAL A 19 9.70 -6.97 -5.65
C VAL A 19 10.47 -5.83 -5.00
N LEU A 20 10.56 -5.88 -3.67
CA LEU A 20 11.26 -4.85 -2.91
C LEU A 20 12.77 -5.04 -2.96
N GLY A 21 13.49 -3.93 -3.06
CA GLY A 21 14.94 -3.90 -2.91
C GLY A 21 15.35 -3.83 -1.44
N GLU A 22 16.65 -3.83 -1.19
CA GLU A 22 17.22 -3.84 0.16
C GLU A 22 17.18 -2.47 0.84
N HIS A 23 16.98 -1.41 0.08
CA HIS A 23 17.05 -0.04 0.62
C HIS A 23 15.73 0.38 1.22
N ALA A 24 15.80 0.91 2.43
CA ALA A 24 14.68 1.56 3.08
C ALA A 24 15.12 2.93 3.59
N ARG A 25 14.24 3.90 3.46
CA ARG A 25 14.41 5.24 4.03
C ARG A 25 13.15 5.59 4.81
N PHE A 26 13.16 6.73 5.46
CA PHE A 26 11.99 7.20 6.21
C PHE A 26 11.53 8.55 5.68
N ILE A 27 10.21 8.72 5.59
CA ILE A 27 9.56 10.02 5.41
C ILE A 27 8.88 10.30 6.75
N GLY A 28 9.48 11.17 7.56
CA GLY A 28 9.09 11.32 8.95
C GLY A 28 9.30 9.99 9.68
N ASP A 29 8.26 9.46 10.32
CA ASP A 29 8.28 8.18 11.02
C ASP A 29 7.86 7.01 10.13
N LEU A 30 7.54 7.25 8.86
CA LEU A 30 7.01 6.22 7.96
C LEU A 30 8.08 5.69 7.03
N PRO A 31 8.19 4.36 6.87
CA PRO A 31 9.18 3.78 5.99
C PRO A 31 8.84 4.02 4.52
N GLN A 32 9.86 4.34 3.75
CA GLN A 32 9.81 4.38 2.30
C GLN A 32 10.68 3.25 1.78
N LEU A 33 10.07 2.32 1.09
CA LEU A 33 10.77 1.20 0.50
C LEU A 33 11.12 1.52 -0.95
N TRP A 34 12.08 0.81 -1.48
CA TRP A 34 12.50 0.95 -2.87
C TRP A 34 12.33 -0.39 -3.55
N PHE A 35 11.83 -0.40 -4.75
CA PHE A 35 11.69 -1.63 -5.50
C PHE A 35 12.36 -1.52 -6.86
N TYR A 36 12.85 -2.65 -7.34
CA TYR A 36 13.38 -2.75 -8.70
C TYR A 36 12.22 -2.74 -9.66
N ASN A 37 12.23 -1.81 -10.58
CA ASN A 37 11.14 -1.65 -11.49
C ASN A 37 11.58 -1.39 -12.92
N ASP A 38 11.05 -2.19 -13.82
CA ASP A 38 10.95 -1.81 -15.20
C ASP A 38 9.62 -1.06 -15.36
N SER A 39 9.69 0.25 -15.51
CA SER A 39 8.52 1.12 -15.60
C SER A 39 7.53 0.74 -16.69
N ARG A 40 7.96 -0.06 -17.65
CA ARG A 40 7.09 -0.59 -18.71
C ARG A 40 6.23 -1.76 -18.27
N LYS A 41 6.63 -2.44 -17.20
CA LYS A 41 5.98 -3.66 -16.70
C LYS A 41 5.09 -3.41 -15.48
N HIS A 42 5.29 -2.31 -14.77
CA HIS A 42 4.58 -2.04 -13.52
C HIS A 42 3.84 -0.71 -13.61
N PRO A 43 2.51 -0.75 -13.80
CA PRO A 43 1.70 0.47 -13.91
C PRO A 43 1.66 1.30 -12.62
N MET A 44 2.15 0.75 -11.51
CA MET A 44 2.21 1.44 -10.24
C MET A 44 3.38 2.40 -10.11
N CYS A 45 4.23 2.48 -11.13
CA CYS A 45 5.49 3.17 -10.98
C CYS A 45 5.41 4.63 -11.31
N ARG A 46 5.96 5.43 -10.41
CA ARG A 46 6.41 6.75 -10.76
C ARG A 46 7.61 6.62 -11.69
N LYS A 47 7.86 7.67 -12.47
CA LYS A 47 9.06 7.72 -13.31
C LYS A 47 10.28 7.52 -12.40
N PRO A 48 11.13 6.52 -12.67
CA PRO A 48 12.25 6.23 -11.78
C PRO A 48 13.26 7.39 -11.75
N SER A 49 13.72 7.73 -10.54
CA SER A 49 14.80 8.70 -10.37
C SER A 49 16.15 8.11 -10.77
N ARG A 50 16.25 6.78 -10.81
CA ARG A 50 17.40 6.02 -11.29
C ARG A 50 16.91 4.78 -12.03
N PRO A 51 17.63 4.28 -13.04
CA PRO A 51 17.25 3.03 -13.69
C PRO A 51 17.13 1.90 -12.66
N GLY A 52 15.96 1.25 -12.64
CA GLY A 52 15.72 0.08 -11.82
C GLY A 52 15.30 0.33 -10.39
N ASN A 53 15.35 1.57 -9.88
CA ASN A 53 14.95 1.87 -8.49
C ASN A 53 13.86 2.92 -8.45
N VAL A 54 12.72 2.57 -7.86
CA VAL A 54 11.59 3.46 -7.69
C VAL A 54 11.21 3.53 -6.22
N PRO A 55 11.10 4.74 -5.63
CA PRO A 55 10.64 4.87 -4.25
C PRO A 55 9.16 4.50 -4.15
N TRP A 56 8.79 3.85 -3.05
CA TRP A 56 7.44 3.40 -2.81
C TRP A 56 7.07 3.59 -1.35
N ALA A 57 6.12 4.46 -1.10
CA ALA A 57 5.73 4.85 0.26
C ALA A 57 4.21 5.07 0.37
N PRO A 58 3.40 4.00 0.23
CA PRO A 58 1.94 4.17 0.24
C PRO A 58 1.37 4.61 1.59
N LEU A 59 2.12 4.50 2.69
CA LEU A 59 1.70 5.07 3.97
C LEU A 59 1.90 6.59 4.03
N ALA A 60 2.79 7.15 3.22
CA ALA A 60 3.14 8.56 3.24
C ALA A 60 2.73 9.32 1.99
N ASP A 61 2.52 8.65 0.87
CA ASP A 61 2.26 9.26 -0.43
C ASP A 61 0.89 8.83 -0.97
N ASP A 62 0.01 9.81 -1.22
CA ASP A 62 -1.34 9.54 -1.70
C ASP A 62 -1.35 8.84 -3.05
N GLY A 63 -0.45 9.22 -3.96
CA GLY A 63 -0.35 8.61 -5.27
C GLY A 63 0.03 7.13 -5.19
N ASP A 64 0.99 6.79 -4.33
CA ASP A 64 1.39 5.40 -4.12
C ASP A 64 0.25 4.58 -3.52
N ALA A 65 -0.49 5.17 -2.56
CA ALA A 65 -1.65 4.51 -1.96
C ALA A 65 -2.76 4.31 -2.99
N LEU A 66 -3.05 5.31 -3.80
CA LEU A 66 -4.08 5.21 -4.84
C LEU A 66 -3.70 4.15 -5.89
N ARG A 67 -2.45 4.13 -6.34
CA ARG A 67 -1.99 3.12 -7.29
C ARG A 67 -2.12 1.70 -6.73
N LEU A 68 -1.82 1.53 -5.44
CA LEU A 68 -2.00 0.26 -4.76
C LEU A 68 -3.47 -0.16 -4.75
N ALA A 69 -4.37 0.75 -4.39
CA ALA A 69 -5.80 0.50 -4.35
C ALA A 69 -6.35 0.13 -5.74
N VAL A 70 -5.93 0.84 -6.77
CA VAL A 70 -6.35 0.58 -8.16
C VAL A 70 -5.85 -0.78 -8.63
N LYS A 71 -4.59 -1.11 -8.34
CA LYS A 71 -4.00 -2.39 -8.71
C LYS A 71 -4.76 -3.56 -8.12
N LEU A 72 -5.18 -3.43 -6.87
CA LEU A 72 -5.88 -4.48 -6.14
C LEU A 72 -7.41 -4.36 -6.22
N ARG A 73 -7.91 -3.43 -7.03
CA ARG A 73 -9.34 -3.21 -7.27
C ARG A 73 -10.14 -3.01 -5.99
N MET A 74 -9.62 -2.16 -5.11
CA MET A 74 -10.28 -1.84 -3.85
C MET A 74 -11.40 -0.83 -4.05
N ASP A 75 -12.47 -0.99 -3.25
CA ASP A 75 -13.46 0.07 -3.05
C ASP A 75 -13.06 0.89 -1.84
N ILE A 76 -12.99 2.21 -2.00
CA ILE A 76 -12.68 3.13 -0.93
C ILE A 76 -13.92 3.94 -0.65
N ASP A 77 -14.50 3.77 0.54
CA ASP A 77 -15.67 4.51 0.96
C ASP A 77 -15.28 5.50 2.06
N CYS A 78 -14.99 6.72 1.64
CA CYS A 78 -14.56 7.76 2.56
C CYS A 78 -15.71 8.26 3.45
N TYR A 79 -16.95 8.09 3.00
CA TYR A 79 -18.12 8.54 3.75
C TYR A 79 -18.38 7.64 4.97
N TYR A 80 -18.41 6.32 4.75
CA TYR A 80 -18.59 5.34 5.82
C TYR A 80 -17.29 4.94 6.51
N GLY A 81 -16.16 5.32 5.93
CA GLY A 81 -14.84 5.05 6.53
C GLY A 81 -14.39 3.62 6.42
N GLU A 82 -14.49 3.02 5.23
CA GLU A 82 -14.03 1.66 5.02
C GLU A 82 -13.38 1.46 3.65
N VAL A 83 -12.47 0.50 3.61
CA VAL A 83 -11.85 0.02 2.38
C VAL A 83 -12.22 -1.45 2.21
N ALA A 84 -12.81 -1.79 1.08
CA ALA A 84 -13.21 -3.16 0.78
C ALA A 84 -12.34 -3.73 -0.35
N SER A 85 -11.97 -4.99 -0.22
CA SER A 85 -11.19 -5.71 -1.23
C SER A 85 -11.74 -7.11 -1.42
N GLY A 86 -11.48 -7.70 -2.57
CA GLY A 86 -11.93 -9.04 -2.90
C GLY A 86 -13.15 -9.04 -3.82
N GLU A 87 -13.54 -10.24 -4.25
CA GLU A 87 -14.68 -10.43 -5.14
C GLU A 87 -16.00 -10.40 -4.37
N GLU A 88 -17.08 -10.19 -5.09
CA GLU A 88 -18.42 -10.16 -4.51
C GLU A 88 -18.71 -11.49 -3.81
N GLY A 89 -19.10 -11.42 -2.55
CA GLY A 89 -19.34 -12.61 -1.70
C GLY A 89 -18.19 -12.97 -0.78
N GLU A 90 -16.97 -12.53 -1.06
CA GLU A 90 -15.79 -12.81 -0.24
C GLU A 90 -15.00 -11.53 0.11
N ARG A 91 -15.70 -10.42 0.23
CA ARG A 91 -15.05 -9.13 0.43
C ARG A 91 -14.58 -8.95 1.87
N ASN A 92 -13.33 -8.58 2.01
CA ASN A 92 -12.75 -8.15 3.28
C ASN A 92 -12.89 -6.65 3.41
N GLN A 93 -13.29 -6.20 4.61
CA GLN A 93 -13.43 -4.79 4.91
C GLN A 93 -12.40 -4.37 5.94
N THR A 94 -11.77 -3.22 5.70
CA THR A 94 -10.82 -2.61 6.62
C THR A 94 -11.35 -1.24 6.99
N LEU A 95 -11.48 -0.98 8.28
CA LEU A 95 -11.97 0.32 8.75
C LEU A 95 -10.89 1.39 8.60
N ILE A 96 -11.33 2.58 8.21
CA ILE A 96 -10.48 3.77 8.23
C ILE A 96 -10.56 4.34 9.64
N VAL A 97 -9.47 4.22 10.39
CA VAL A 97 -9.41 4.67 11.78
C VAL A 97 -8.59 5.96 11.84
N ASP A 98 -9.26 7.07 12.06
CA ASP A 98 -8.64 8.38 12.18
C ASP A 98 -8.54 8.77 13.65
N ASN A 99 -7.41 8.43 14.27
CA ASN A 99 -7.14 8.75 15.67
C ASN A 99 -6.43 10.09 15.86
N ASP A 100 -5.81 10.62 14.80
CA ASP A 100 -4.90 11.76 14.88
C ASP A 100 -5.43 13.02 14.17
N GLY A 101 -6.65 12.96 13.63
CA GLY A 101 -7.23 14.08 12.92
C GLY A 101 -6.71 14.26 11.48
N ASP A 102 -6.04 13.24 10.93
CA ASP A 102 -5.55 13.24 9.55
C ASP A 102 -6.26 12.14 8.74
N PRO A 103 -7.37 12.47 8.06
CA PRO A 103 -8.12 11.48 7.29
C PRO A 103 -7.34 10.94 6.08
N TYR A 104 -6.41 11.69 5.56
CA TYR A 104 -5.57 11.24 4.43
C TYR A 104 -4.64 10.12 4.88
N ALA A 105 -3.94 10.32 6.00
CA ALA A 105 -3.07 9.29 6.57
C ALA A 105 -3.86 8.06 6.99
N ALA A 106 -5.03 8.24 7.59
CA ALA A 106 -5.90 7.15 8.01
C ALA A 106 -6.35 6.31 6.79
N THR A 107 -6.72 6.97 5.70
CA THR A 107 -7.15 6.29 4.48
C THR A 107 -5.98 5.53 3.83
N ARG A 108 -4.80 6.15 3.74
CA ARG A 108 -3.60 5.47 3.24
C ARG A 108 -3.30 4.21 4.04
N ARG A 109 -3.36 4.31 5.36
CA ARG A 109 -3.12 3.17 6.26
C ARG A 109 -4.14 2.05 6.05
N ALA A 110 -5.40 2.39 5.88
CA ALA A 110 -6.45 1.41 5.62
C ALA A 110 -6.22 0.67 4.29
N ILE A 111 -5.81 1.39 3.26
CA ILE A 111 -5.46 0.79 1.96
C ILE A 111 -4.30 -0.20 2.12
N VAL A 112 -3.23 0.21 2.82
CA VAL A 112 -2.06 -0.65 3.05
C VAL A 112 -2.43 -1.88 3.88
N ARG A 113 -3.25 -1.72 4.92
CA ARG A 113 -3.72 -2.85 5.74
C ARG A 113 -4.55 -3.83 4.92
N ALA A 114 -5.46 -3.34 4.09
CA ALA A 114 -6.25 -4.19 3.20
C ALA A 114 -5.35 -4.97 2.23
N ALA A 115 -4.36 -4.29 1.64
CA ALA A 115 -3.38 -4.92 0.77
C ALA A 115 -2.54 -5.97 1.52
N ALA A 116 -2.13 -5.68 2.75
CA ALA A 116 -1.36 -6.61 3.57
C ALA A 116 -2.14 -7.89 3.87
N GLU A 117 -3.44 -7.78 4.12
CA GLU A 117 -4.29 -8.96 4.34
C GLU A 117 -4.37 -9.84 3.10
N ILE A 118 -4.44 -9.24 1.91
CA ILE A 118 -4.37 -9.98 0.66
C ILE A 118 -3.01 -10.69 0.55
N GLY A 119 -1.92 -10.00 0.81
CA GLY A 119 -0.57 -10.56 0.75
C GLY A 119 -0.35 -11.69 1.77
N ARG A 120 -0.92 -11.54 2.96
CA ARG A 120 -0.84 -12.57 4.00
C ARG A 120 -1.53 -13.86 3.59
N ALA A 121 -2.63 -13.78 2.86
CA ALA A 121 -3.40 -14.93 2.39
C ALA A 121 -2.76 -15.62 1.17
N MET A 122 -1.80 -14.99 0.54
CA MET A 122 -1.10 -15.55 -0.62
C MET A 122 -0.05 -16.58 -0.18
N PRO A 123 0.14 -17.66 -0.96
CA PRO A 123 1.17 -18.67 -0.66
C PRO A 123 2.59 -18.15 -0.78
#